data_c48a896563c83a13b317ef09269c5404
#
_entry.id   c48a896563c83a13b317ef09269c5404
#
_cell.length_a   1.000
_cell.length_b   1.000
_cell.length_c   1.000
_cell.angle_alpha   90.00
_cell.angle_beta   90.00
_cell.angle_gamma   90.00
#
_symmetry.space_group_name_H-M   'P 1'
#
loop_
_entity.id
_entity.type
_entity.pdbx_description
1 polymer ?
#
loop_
_entity_poly.entity_id
_entity_poly.type
_entity_poly.pdbx_seq_one_letter_code
_entity_poly.pdbx_strand_id
1 'polypeptide(L)'
;MTDPWQWDETLFAGTAPHYRRGRLPYAPGLPESLAAELGLDGRGRLLDVGCGPGTLALPLAHLFREVVGVDPDPGMLAEAERDASGRGLTGRTRWVRARAEQLPDGLGEFTVATFGNSFHWMDRARVAATVRGLLRPDGGAFVHIADLKTGARSAEGLPHPAVPGAAVADLVRRYLGPVRRAGRGLLPDGTPGGEDEVLARAGFPHRRRLVVPGGQPLERTVDDVVAGVLSMSYSAPHLFGERLGAFEADLRRLLHTASPAGLFSERQPSTEVRIWLN
;
A
#
# COMPACT_ATOMS: atom_id res chain seq x y z
N MET A 1 28.67 2.65 14.82
CA MET A 1 27.20 2.69 15.02
C MET A 1 26.60 1.74 14.03
N THR A 2 26.05 0.64 14.50
CA THR A 2 25.32 -0.31 13.63
C THR A 2 24.12 0.44 13.04
N ASP A 3 23.97 0.40 11.73
CA ASP A 3 22.82 0.94 11.02
C ASP A 3 21.55 0.33 11.66
N PRO A 4 20.68 1.13 12.27
CA PRO A 4 19.51 0.63 12.97
C PRO A 4 18.44 0.10 11.99
N TRP A 5 18.69 0.23 10.68
CA TRP A 5 17.76 -0.20 9.65
C TRP A 5 18.13 -1.61 9.14
N GLN A 6 17.27 -2.58 9.42
CA GLN A 6 17.38 -3.92 8.85
C GLN A 6 16.13 -4.25 8.05
N TRP A 7 16.33 -4.54 6.78
CA TRP A 7 15.24 -5.05 5.94
C TRP A 7 14.93 -6.50 6.33
N ASP A 8 13.64 -6.79 6.47
CA ASP A 8 13.13 -8.15 6.66
C ASP A 8 12.48 -8.64 5.36
N GLU A 9 13.19 -9.48 4.61
CA GLU A 9 12.72 -10.03 3.34
C GLU A 9 11.44 -10.86 3.46
N THR A 10 11.12 -11.33 4.66
CA THR A 10 9.93 -12.13 4.93
C THR A 10 8.71 -11.29 5.28
N LEU A 11 8.84 -9.95 5.34
CA LEU A 11 7.79 -9.06 5.87
C LEU A 11 6.42 -9.30 5.23
N PHE A 12 6.39 -9.48 3.91
CA PHE A 12 5.18 -9.74 3.13
C PHE A 12 5.16 -11.14 2.49
N ALA A 13 6.02 -12.06 2.91
CA ALA A 13 6.09 -13.38 2.31
C ALA A 13 4.74 -14.10 2.35
N GLY A 14 4.28 -14.55 1.19
CA GLY A 14 3.00 -15.25 1.03
C GLY A 14 1.76 -14.33 1.00
N THR A 15 1.90 -13.01 1.14
CA THR A 15 0.73 -12.10 1.14
C THR A 15 0.23 -11.75 -0.27
N ALA A 16 1.05 -11.89 -1.30
CA ALA A 16 0.73 -11.44 -2.66
C ALA A 16 -0.62 -11.97 -3.20
N PRO A 17 -0.98 -13.26 -3.08
CA PRO A 17 -2.27 -13.78 -3.56
C PRO A 17 -3.48 -13.17 -2.84
N HIS A 18 -3.27 -12.67 -1.63
CA HIS A 18 -4.33 -12.11 -0.77
C HIS A 18 -4.46 -10.59 -0.90
N TYR A 19 -3.40 -9.93 -1.38
CA TYR A 19 -3.27 -8.48 -1.26
C TYR A 19 -4.38 -7.73 -2.02
N ARG A 20 -4.54 -8.04 -3.29
CA ARG A 20 -5.49 -7.34 -4.16
C ARG A 20 -6.95 -7.54 -3.73
N ARG A 21 -7.32 -8.77 -3.38
CA ARG A 21 -8.65 -9.11 -2.90
C ARG A 21 -8.92 -8.52 -1.52
N GLY A 22 -7.91 -8.55 -0.66
CA GLY A 22 -8.04 -8.23 0.74
C GLY A 22 -8.01 -6.74 1.06
N ARG A 23 -7.26 -5.93 0.28
CA ARG A 23 -7.09 -4.49 0.55
C ARG A 23 -8.26 -3.68 -0.01
N LEU A 24 -8.70 -2.68 0.75
CA LEU A 24 -9.64 -1.71 0.25
C LEU A 24 -8.98 -0.85 -0.83
N PRO A 25 -9.71 -0.48 -1.91
CA PRO A 25 -9.17 0.37 -2.95
C PRO A 25 -8.97 1.81 -2.44
N TYR A 26 -8.04 2.54 -3.06
CA TYR A 26 -7.95 3.98 -2.89
C TYR A 26 -9.22 4.68 -3.37
N ALA A 27 -9.46 5.90 -2.87
CA ALA A 27 -10.62 6.70 -3.28
C ALA A 27 -10.70 6.83 -4.82
N PRO A 28 -11.89 6.66 -5.43
CA PRO A 28 -12.02 6.51 -6.89
C PRO A 28 -11.59 7.76 -7.64
N GLY A 29 -11.73 8.96 -7.06
CA GLY A 29 -11.27 10.23 -7.66
C GLY A 29 -9.77 10.51 -7.52
N LEU A 30 -8.95 9.56 -7.05
CA LEU A 30 -7.52 9.75 -6.85
C LEU A 30 -6.77 10.09 -8.15
N PRO A 31 -6.96 9.37 -9.27
CA PRO A 31 -6.28 9.70 -10.52
C PRO A 31 -6.58 11.11 -11.02
N GLU A 32 -7.85 11.50 -11.03
CA GLU A 32 -8.31 12.81 -11.50
C GLU A 32 -7.77 13.94 -10.62
N SER A 33 -7.81 13.73 -9.30
CA SER A 33 -7.29 14.70 -8.33
C SER A 33 -5.78 14.89 -8.49
N LEU A 34 -5.05 13.80 -8.72
CA LEU A 34 -3.60 13.86 -8.92
C LEU A 34 -3.25 14.53 -10.26
N ALA A 35 -4.00 14.21 -11.33
CA ALA A 35 -3.84 14.82 -12.65
C ALA A 35 -4.06 16.33 -12.61
N ALA A 36 -5.12 16.77 -11.94
CA ALA A 36 -5.43 18.20 -11.80
C ALA A 36 -4.37 18.93 -10.95
N GLU A 37 -3.94 18.35 -9.84
CA GLU A 37 -2.99 18.99 -8.91
C GLU A 37 -1.59 19.13 -9.50
N LEU A 38 -1.15 18.13 -10.31
CA LEU A 38 0.19 18.10 -10.90
C LEU A 38 0.23 18.49 -12.38
N GLY A 39 -0.91 18.81 -12.99
CA GLY A 39 -0.99 19.17 -14.41
C GLY A 39 -0.51 18.02 -15.34
N LEU A 40 -0.89 16.78 -15.03
CA LEU A 40 -0.44 15.61 -15.79
C LEU A 40 -1.10 15.55 -17.16
N ASP A 41 -0.31 15.43 -18.22
CA ASP A 41 -0.73 15.47 -19.62
C ASP A 41 -0.59 14.11 -20.35
N GLY A 42 -0.30 13.03 -19.63
CA GLY A 42 -0.10 11.71 -20.19
C GLY A 42 1.31 11.44 -20.76
N ARG A 43 2.20 12.43 -20.78
CA ARG A 43 3.55 12.32 -21.39
C ARG A 43 4.64 11.99 -20.38
N GLY A 44 4.39 12.22 -19.12
CA GLY A 44 5.33 11.95 -18.03
C GLY A 44 5.60 10.47 -17.82
N ARG A 45 6.52 10.19 -16.87
CA ARG A 45 6.79 8.84 -16.37
C ARG A 45 6.50 8.77 -14.89
N LEU A 46 5.93 7.66 -14.44
CA LEU A 46 5.67 7.35 -13.04
C LEU A 46 6.68 6.33 -12.52
N LEU A 47 7.24 6.58 -11.34
CA LEU A 47 7.95 5.61 -10.52
C LEU A 47 7.08 5.28 -9.30
N ASP A 48 6.64 4.03 -9.14
CA ASP A 48 5.91 3.58 -7.94
C ASP A 48 6.83 2.72 -7.08
N VAL A 49 7.21 3.21 -5.90
CA VAL A 49 8.23 2.59 -5.03
C VAL A 49 7.57 1.82 -3.89
N GLY A 50 7.87 0.52 -3.81
CA GLY A 50 7.10 -0.43 -2.99
C GLY A 50 5.72 -0.61 -3.59
N CYS A 51 5.68 -0.87 -4.91
CA CYS A 51 4.46 -0.88 -5.70
C CYS A 51 3.52 -2.04 -5.36
N GLY A 52 4.01 -3.06 -4.65
CA GLY A 52 3.25 -4.27 -4.39
C GLY A 52 2.67 -4.87 -5.68
N PRO A 53 1.42 -5.33 -5.68
CA PRO A 53 0.78 -5.88 -6.87
C PRO A 53 0.21 -4.79 -7.80
N GLY A 54 0.74 -3.59 -7.77
CA GLY A 54 0.35 -2.49 -8.66
C GLY A 54 -0.98 -1.82 -8.30
N THR A 55 -1.45 -1.94 -7.07
CA THR A 55 -2.75 -1.38 -6.63
C THR A 55 -2.85 0.13 -6.79
N LEU A 56 -1.73 0.85 -6.76
CA LEU A 56 -1.65 2.28 -7.03
C LEU A 56 -1.20 2.56 -8.48
N ALA A 57 -0.14 1.90 -8.93
CA ALA A 57 0.46 2.11 -10.24
C ALA A 57 -0.52 1.90 -11.41
N LEU A 58 -1.30 0.82 -11.37
CA LEU A 58 -2.19 0.45 -12.48
C LEU A 58 -3.37 1.40 -12.68
N PRO A 59 -4.10 1.84 -11.64
CA PRO A 59 -5.12 2.89 -11.80
C PRO A 59 -4.57 4.21 -12.34
N LEU A 60 -3.33 4.56 -12.01
CA LEU A 60 -2.67 5.80 -12.46
C LEU A 60 -2.04 5.69 -13.85
N ALA A 61 -1.93 4.47 -14.43
CA ALA A 61 -1.16 4.24 -15.64
C ALA A 61 -1.61 5.06 -16.86
N HIS A 62 -2.90 5.41 -16.94
CA HIS A 62 -3.44 6.22 -18.04
C HIS A 62 -2.95 7.68 -18.02
N LEU A 63 -2.44 8.15 -16.88
CA LEU A 63 -1.90 9.51 -16.70
C LEU A 63 -0.45 9.64 -17.16
N PHE A 64 0.20 8.55 -17.56
CA PHE A 64 1.62 8.53 -17.89
C PHE A 64 1.88 7.73 -19.16
N ARG A 65 2.95 8.08 -19.88
CA ARG A 65 3.41 7.30 -21.04
C ARG A 65 4.02 5.96 -20.64
N GLU A 66 4.63 5.91 -19.44
CA GLU A 66 5.29 4.73 -18.89
C GLU A 66 5.18 4.73 -17.36
N VAL A 67 4.96 3.57 -16.80
CA VAL A 67 4.94 3.31 -15.36
C VAL A 67 6.02 2.29 -15.02
N VAL A 68 6.89 2.63 -14.08
CA VAL A 68 7.89 1.73 -13.51
C VAL A 68 7.50 1.43 -12.07
N GLY A 69 7.12 0.21 -11.78
CA GLY A 69 6.86 -0.27 -10.42
C GLY A 69 8.08 -1.00 -9.87
N VAL A 70 8.47 -0.68 -8.65
CA VAL A 70 9.61 -1.31 -7.96
C VAL A 70 9.15 -1.96 -6.67
N ASP A 71 9.44 -3.24 -6.48
CA ASP A 71 9.15 -3.96 -5.24
C ASP A 71 10.20 -5.09 -5.04
N PRO A 72 10.62 -5.39 -3.81
CA PRO A 72 11.54 -6.49 -3.55
C PRO A 72 10.86 -7.87 -3.65
N ASP A 73 9.55 -7.97 -3.47
CA ASP A 73 8.81 -9.25 -3.46
C ASP A 73 8.45 -9.69 -4.89
N PRO A 74 9.01 -10.82 -5.38
CA PRO A 74 8.73 -11.30 -6.73
C PRO A 74 7.26 -11.78 -6.90
N GLY A 75 6.60 -12.21 -5.83
CA GLY A 75 5.19 -12.60 -5.86
C GLY A 75 4.29 -11.39 -6.09
N MET A 76 4.59 -10.25 -5.46
CA MET A 76 3.90 -8.99 -5.70
C MET A 76 4.05 -8.53 -7.15
N LEU A 77 5.26 -8.57 -7.70
CA LEU A 77 5.51 -8.17 -9.10
C LEU A 77 4.82 -9.11 -10.09
N ALA A 78 4.76 -10.40 -9.81
CA ALA A 78 4.03 -11.37 -10.64
C ALA A 78 2.51 -11.09 -10.66
N GLU A 79 1.93 -10.66 -9.54
CA GLU A 79 0.53 -10.20 -9.49
C GLU A 79 0.34 -8.90 -10.28
N ALA A 80 1.27 -7.94 -10.15
CA ALA A 80 1.23 -6.68 -10.89
C ALA A 80 1.28 -6.90 -12.41
N GLU A 81 2.16 -7.79 -12.88
CA GLU A 81 2.27 -8.13 -14.30
C GLU A 81 1.01 -8.81 -14.84
N ARG A 82 0.43 -9.75 -14.07
CA ARG A 82 -0.83 -10.40 -14.47
C ARG A 82 -1.98 -9.40 -14.60
N ASP A 83 -2.09 -8.48 -13.66
CA ASP A 83 -3.14 -7.45 -13.72
C ASP A 83 -2.90 -6.44 -14.84
N ALA A 84 -1.65 -6.01 -15.06
CA ALA A 84 -1.28 -5.16 -16.17
C ALA A 84 -1.64 -5.81 -17.52
N SER A 85 -1.34 -7.10 -17.67
CA SER A 85 -1.70 -7.87 -18.86
C SER A 85 -3.22 -7.94 -19.07
N GLY A 86 -3.96 -8.25 -18.01
CA GLY A 86 -5.43 -8.29 -18.07
C GLY A 86 -6.09 -6.95 -18.42
N ARG A 87 -5.39 -5.83 -18.19
CA ARG A 87 -5.83 -4.47 -18.54
C ARG A 87 -5.26 -3.95 -19.86
N GLY A 88 -4.43 -4.73 -20.57
CA GLY A 88 -3.79 -4.29 -21.81
C GLY A 88 -2.69 -3.25 -21.59
N LEU A 89 -2.05 -3.22 -20.41
CA LEU A 89 -1.04 -2.24 -20.03
C LEU A 89 0.40 -2.72 -20.14
N THR A 90 0.66 -3.98 -20.58
CA THR A 90 1.99 -4.60 -20.63
C THR A 90 3.02 -3.75 -21.38
N GLY A 91 2.64 -3.10 -22.46
CA GLY A 91 3.56 -2.21 -23.22
C GLY A 91 3.81 -0.85 -22.56
N ARG A 92 3.15 -0.54 -21.46
CA ARG A 92 3.22 0.74 -20.74
C ARG A 92 3.75 0.58 -19.32
N THR A 93 3.86 -0.65 -18.82
CA THR A 93 4.32 -0.95 -17.47
C THR A 93 5.62 -1.74 -17.49
N ARG A 94 6.49 -1.44 -16.55
CA ARG A 94 7.75 -2.16 -16.30
C ARG A 94 7.86 -2.44 -14.80
N TRP A 95 8.06 -3.71 -14.46
CA TRP A 95 8.20 -4.15 -13.07
C TRP A 95 9.66 -4.50 -12.79
N VAL A 96 10.21 -3.93 -11.72
CA VAL A 96 11.62 -4.06 -11.37
C VAL A 96 11.75 -4.64 -9.97
N ARG A 97 12.39 -5.80 -9.86
CA ARG A 97 12.69 -6.38 -8.56
C ARG A 97 13.90 -5.69 -7.95
N ALA A 98 13.65 -4.80 -7.01
CA ALA A 98 14.69 -4.13 -6.24
C ALA A 98 14.12 -3.61 -4.91
N ARG A 99 15.01 -3.42 -3.94
CA ARG A 99 14.70 -2.64 -2.74
C ARG A 99 14.76 -1.15 -3.08
N ALA A 100 13.96 -0.35 -2.39
CA ALA A 100 13.94 1.11 -2.58
C ALA A 100 15.32 1.75 -2.34
N GLU A 101 16.13 1.19 -1.44
CA GLU A 101 17.49 1.63 -1.14
C GLU A 101 18.51 1.25 -2.22
N GLN A 102 18.12 0.41 -3.17
CA GLN A 102 18.97 -0.17 -4.23
C GLN A 102 18.32 0.03 -5.60
N LEU A 103 17.66 1.18 -5.80
CA LEU A 103 17.12 1.50 -7.12
C LEU A 103 18.22 1.42 -8.15
N PRO A 104 18.02 0.65 -9.24
CA PRO A 104 19.09 0.44 -10.22
C PRO A 104 19.39 1.71 -11.00
N ASP A 105 20.66 1.86 -11.41
CA ASP A 105 21.06 2.88 -12.34
C ASP A 105 20.33 2.73 -13.70
N GLY A 106 20.16 3.84 -14.41
CA GLY A 106 19.57 3.83 -15.76
C GLY A 106 18.04 3.69 -15.78
N LEU A 107 17.35 3.87 -14.66
CA LEU A 107 15.87 3.98 -14.66
C LEU A 107 15.38 5.19 -15.45
N GLY A 108 16.23 6.21 -15.61
CA GLY A 108 15.89 7.47 -16.28
C GLY A 108 15.16 8.44 -15.37
N GLU A 109 14.61 9.48 -15.95
CA GLU A 109 13.95 10.59 -15.25
C GLU A 109 12.45 10.36 -15.15
N PHE A 110 11.86 10.77 -14.01
CA PHE A 110 10.43 10.62 -13.72
C PHE A 110 9.77 11.97 -13.44
N THR A 111 8.50 12.09 -13.84
CA THR A 111 7.66 13.24 -13.49
C THR A 111 7.09 13.10 -12.08
N VAL A 112 6.73 11.88 -11.70
CA VAL A 112 6.15 11.58 -10.39
C VAL A 112 6.78 10.32 -9.82
N ALA A 113 7.11 10.35 -8.53
CA ALA A 113 7.43 9.16 -7.75
C ALA A 113 6.36 8.98 -6.65
N THR A 114 5.67 7.83 -6.65
CA THR A 114 4.62 7.52 -5.67
C THR A 114 5.08 6.52 -4.62
N PHE A 115 4.52 6.66 -3.41
CA PHE A 115 4.71 5.78 -2.27
C PHE A 115 3.34 5.48 -1.64
N GLY A 116 2.72 4.41 -2.09
CA GLY A 116 1.41 3.96 -1.62
C GLY A 116 1.49 3.10 -0.37
N ASN A 117 1.35 3.66 0.83
CA ASN A 117 1.51 2.93 2.09
C ASN A 117 2.86 2.17 2.21
N SER A 118 3.93 2.67 1.58
CA SER A 118 5.21 1.96 1.45
C SER A 118 6.40 2.67 2.10
N PHE A 119 6.45 4.00 2.11
CA PHE A 119 7.61 4.79 2.51
C PHE A 119 8.09 4.51 3.95
N HIS A 120 7.18 4.17 4.85
CA HIS A 120 7.53 3.85 6.24
C HIS A 120 8.29 2.51 6.43
N TRP A 121 8.36 1.69 5.38
CA TRP A 121 9.12 0.42 5.39
C TRP A 121 10.60 0.60 5.02
N MET A 122 11.01 1.79 4.55
CA MET A 122 12.28 2.05 3.89
C MET A 122 13.24 2.84 4.76
N ASP A 123 14.52 2.86 4.40
CA ASP A 123 15.44 3.92 4.83
C ASP A 123 15.02 5.23 4.17
N ARG A 124 14.13 5.94 4.84
CA ARG A 124 13.44 7.11 4.29
C ARG A 124 14.39 8.21 3.83
N ALA A 125 15.49 8.44 4.58
CA ALA A 125 16.45 9.48 4.23
C ALA A 125 17.21 9.13 2.95
N ARG A 126 17.70 7.91 2.86
CA ARG A 126 18.41 7.40 1.68
C ARG A 126 17.50 7.36 0.47
N VAL A 127 16.30 6.80 0.61
CA VAL A 127 15.33 6.67 -0.50
C VAL A 127 14.87 8.04 -0.99
N ALA A 128 14.59 9.00 -0.09
CA ALA A 128 14.20 10.35 -0.48
C ALA A 128 15.30 11.05 -1.29
N ALA A 129 16.56 10.93 -0.87
CA ALA A 129 17.69 11.51 -1.60
C ALA A 129 17.88 10.86 -2.99
N THR A 130 17.79 9.52 -3.07
CA THR A 130 17.91 8.80 -4.35
C THR A 130 16.78 9.18 -5.30
N VAL A 131 15.54 9.18 -4.83
CA VAL A 131 14.36 9.49 -5.63
C VAL A 131 14.39 10.94 -6.11
N ARG A 132 14.90 11.87 -5.29
CA ARG A 132 15.09 13.26 -5.73
C ARG A 132 15.96 13.37 -6.98
N GLY A 133 17.03 12.59 -7.04
CA GLY A 133 17.91 12.54 -8.22
C GLY A 133 17.30 11.87 -9.45
N LEU A 134 16.21 11.13 -9.29
CA LEU A 134 15.46 10.51 -10.39
C LEU A 134 14.25 11.37 -10.83
N LEU A 135 13.87 12.36 -10.07
CA LEU A 135 12.79 13.26 -10.44
C LEU A 135 13.30 14.39 -11.34
N ARG A 136 12.45 14.83 -12.25
CA ARG A 136 12.73 16.01 -13.09
C ARG A 136 13.09 17.20 -12.21
N PRO A 137 14.15 17.96 -12.55
CA PRO A 137 14.53 19.16 -11.80
C PRO A 137 13.40 20.19 -11.72
N ASP A 138 12.66 20.34 -12.84
CA ASP A 138 11.55 21.28 -12.94
C ASP A 138 10.21 20.52 -12.87
N GLY A 139 9.54 20.61 -11.71
CA GLY A 139 8.20 20.10 -11.51
C GLY A 139 8.11 18.58 -11.30
N GLY A 140 9.20 17.93 -10.96
CA GLY A 140 9.17 16.55 -10.47
C GLY A 140 8.50 16.47 -9.10
N ALA A 141 7.67 15.46 -8.85
CA ALA A 141 6.91 15.35 -7.62
C ALA A 141 7.16 14.03 -6.87
N PHE A 142 7.49 14.14 -5.58
CA PHE A 142 7.43 13.04 -4.62
C PHE A 142 6.02 13.01 -4.02
N VAL A 143 5.32 11.89 -4.11
CA VAL A 143 3.91 11.78 -3.69
C VAL A 143 3.75 10.62 -2.72
N HIS A 144 3.38 10.94 -1.48
CA HIS A 144 3.01 9.95 -0.47
C HIS A 144 1.50 9.81 -0.41
N ILE A 145 1.00 8.58 -0.52
CA ILE A 145 -0.42 8.25 -0.58
C ILE A 145 -0.75 7.25 0.51
N ALA A 146 -1.75 7.56 1.32
CA ALA A 146 -2.18 6.70 2.41
C ALA A 146 -3.69 6.81 2.65
N ASP A 147 -4.27 5.76 3.23
CA ASP A 147 -5.63 5.82 3.74
C ASP A 147 -5.72 6.77 4.94
N LEU A 148 -6.69 7.66 4.91
CA LEU A 148 -6.96 8.54 6.02
C LEU A 148 -7.61 7.74 7.16
N LYS A 149 -6.90 7.62 8.28
CA LYS A 149 -7.35 6.83 9.44
C LYS A 149 -8.40 7.53 10.31
N THR A 150 -8.95 8.64 9.84
CA THR A 150 -9.96 9.43 10.57
C THR A 150 -11.35 8.86 10.35
N GLY A 151 -12.02 8.55 11.44
CA GLY A 151 -13.37 8.00 11.48
C GLY A 151 -13.39 6.49 11.68
N ALA A 152 -14.22 6.04 12.63
CA ALA A 152 -14.51 4.62 12.77
C ALA A 152 -15.03 4.11 11.41
N ARG A 153 -14.60 2.92 10.99
CA ARG A 153 -15.18 2.19 9.86
C ARG A 153 -16.60 1.77 10.25
N SER A 154 -17.50 2.75 10.38
CA SER A 154 -18.86 2.51 10.79
C SER A 154 -19.63 1.88 9.63
N ALA A 155 -20.28 0.77 9.91
CA ALA A 155 -21.29 0.18 9.02
C ALA A 155 -22.68 0.75 9.27
N GLU A 156 -22.82 1.80 10.05
CA GLU A 156 -24.10 2.42 10.34
C GLU A 156 -24.79 2.88 9.05
N GLY A 157 -26.04 2.45 8.89
CA GLY A 157 -26.82 2.68 7.66
C GLY A 157 -26.38 1.87 6.44
N LEU A 158 -25.50 0.86 6.60
CA LEU A 158 -25.10 -0.07 5.54
C LEU A 158 -25.88 -1.40 5.64
N PRO A 159 -26.02 -2.15 4.53
CA PRO A 159 -26.89 -3.33 4.47
C PRO A 159 -26.40 -4.52 5.30
N HIS A 160 -25.09 -4.63 5.56
CA HIS A 160 -24.50 -5.75 6.29
C HIS A 160 -23.73 -5.26 7.50
N PRO A 161 -23.49 -6.11 8.52
CA PRO A 161 -22.73 -5.72 9.71
C PRO A 161 -21.28 -5.32 9.33
N ALA A 162 -20.64 -4.53 10.19
CA ALA A 162 -19.22 -4.23 10.06
C ALA A 162 -18.37 -5.49 10.28
N VAL A 163 -17.20 -5.55 9.66
CA VAL A 163 -16.19 -6.57 9.97
C VAL A 163 -15.86 -6.47 11.48
N PRO A 164 -15.90 -7.58 12.24
CA PRO A 164 -15.64 -7.58 13.68
C PRO A 164 -14.14 -7.43 13.99
N GLY A 165 -13.57 -6.25 13.67
CA GLY A 165 -12.13 -5.99 13.67
C GLY A 165 -11.43 -6.29 15.01
N ALA A 166 -12.09 -5.99 16.15
CA ALA A 166 -11.54 -6.29 17.47
C ALA A 166 -11.39 -7.82 17.69
N ALA A 167 -12.45 -8.58 17.39
CA ALA A 167 -12.43 -10.04 17.53
C ALA A 167 -11.41 -10.70 16.57
N VAL A 168 -11.28 -10.17 15.35
CA VAL A 168 -10.24 -10.62 14.39
C VAL A 168 -8.84 -10.33 14.94
N ALA A 169 -8.61 -9.14 15.49
CA ALA A 169 -7.30 -8.80 16.09
C ALA A 169 -7.00 -9.68 17.31
N ASP A 170 -7.99 -10.01 18.12
CA ASP A 170 -7.85 -10.95 19.26
C ASP A 170 -7.50 -12.36 18.79
N LEU A 171 -8.12 -12.82 17.69
CA LEU A 171 -7.79 -14.10 17.09
C LEU A 171 -6.34 -14.14 16.60
N VAL A 172 -5.91 -13.11 15.87
CA VAL A 172 -4.51 -13.00 15.41
C VAL A 172 -3.55 -13.05 16.62
N ARG A 173 -3.83 -12.30 17.70
CA ARG A 173 -3.01 -12.30 18.91
C ARG A 173 -2.96 -13.68 19.59
N ARG A 174 -4.02 -14.45 19.60
CA ARG A 174 -4.03 -15.82 20.15
C ARG A 174 -3.08 -16.76 19.41
N TYR A 175 -2.95 -16.59 18.09
CA TYR A 175 -2.09 -17.42 17.25
C TYR A 175 -0.62 -16.95 17.21
N LEU A 176 -0.41 -15.63 17.14
CA LEU A 176 0.91 -15.03 16.88
C LEU A 176 1.52 -14.31 18.11
N GLY A 177 0.76 -14.22 19.21
CA GLY A 177 1.19 -13.48 20.40
C GLY A 177 0.86 -11.98 20.33
N PRO A 178 1.17 -11.22 21.40
CA PRO A 178 0.81 -9.82 21.52
C PRO A 178 1.70 -8.88 20.70
N VAL A 179 2.86 -9.33 20.28
CA VAL A 179 3.85 -8.50 19.60
C VAL A 179 3.52 -8.41 18.12
N ARG A 180 3.32 -7.19 17.64
CA ARG A 180 2.96 -6.92 16.25
C ARG A 180 4.17 -6.52 15.43
N ARG A 181 4.37 -7.14 14.26
CA ARG A 181 5.33 -6.66 13.26
C ARG A 181 4.81 -5.37 12.63
N ALA A 182 5.62 -4.34 12.63
CA ALA A 182 5.32 -3.08 11.97
C ALA A 182 6.62 -2.37 11.56
N GLY A 183 6.67 -1.83 10.36
CA GLY A 183 7.83 -1.13 9.85
C GLY A 183 9.11 -1.97 9.90
N ARG A 184 10.14 -1.45 10.53
CA ARG A 184 11.47 -2.05 10.63
C ARG A 184 11.59 -3.19 11.65
N GLY A 185 10.53 -3.88 11.96
CA GLY A 185 10.54 -4.96 12.93
C GLY A 185 9.35 -4.88 13.88
N LEU A 186 9.59 -5.08 15.16
CA LEU A 186 8.56 -5.07 16.19
C LEU A 186 8.40 -3.63 16.72
N LEU A 187 7.33 -2.95 16.35
CA LEU A 187 7.02 -1.60 16.85
C LEU A 187 5.75 -1.65 17.69
N PRO A 188 5.85 -1.49 19.02
CA PRO A 188 4.67 -1.45 19.90
C PRO A 188 3.74 -0.27 19.57
N ASP A 189 4.28 0.86 19.13
CA ASP A 189 3.56 2.11 18.93
C ASP A 189 3.19 2.42 17.46
N GLY A 190 3.33 1.46 16.56
CA GLY A 190 3.01 1.61 15.13
C GLY A 190 4.14 2.21 14.29
N THR A 191 3.80 2.70 13.09
CA THR A 191 4.78 3.26 12.15
C THR A 191 5.23 4.66 12.52
N PRO A 192 6.55 4.98 12.45
CA PRO A 192 7.06 6.32 12.75
C PRO A 192 6.50 7.36 11.77
N GLY A 193 6.08 8.51 12.29
CA GLY A 193 5.80 9.72 11.52
C GLY A 193 7.08 10.47 11.12
N GLY A 194 6.96 11.76 10.77
CA GLY A 194 8.10 12.64 10.49
C GLY A 194 8.55 12.63 9.03
N GLU A 195 7.67 12.27 8.10
CA GLU A 195 7.95 12.31 6.66
C GLU A 195 8.33 13.71 6.19
N ASP A 196 7.67 14.75 6.71
CA ASP A 196 7.94 16.14 6.33
C ASP A 196 9.39 16.56 6.62
N GLU A 197 9.91 16.18 7.80
CA GLU A 197 11.28 16.49 8.18
C GLU A 197 12.31 15.73 7.34
N VAL A 198 12.03 14.47 7.04
CA VAL A 198 12.89 13.63 6.20
C VAL A 198 12.96 14.21 4.79
N LEU A 199 11.83 14.57 4.21
CA LEU A 199 11.76 15.09 2.85
C LEU A 199 12.33 16.52 2.76
N ALA A 200 12.12 17.36 3.77
CA ALA A 200 12.77 18.67 3.82
C ALA A 200 14.29 18.56 3.84
N ARG A 201 14.86 17.64 4.64
CA ARG A 201 16.32 17.38 4.65
C ARG A 201 16.83 16.82 3.32
N ALA A 202 16.00 16.06 2.60
CA ALA A 202 16.33 15.58 1.27
C ALA A 202 16.21 16.65 0.17
N GLY A 203 15.78 17.87 0.53
CA GLY A 203 15.69 19.01 -0.37
C GLY A 203 14.33 19.19 -1.05
N PHE A 204 13.27 18.69 -0.45
CA PHE A 204 11.89 18.94 -0.85
C PHE A 204 11.25 19.98 0.10
N PRO A 205 11.36 21.28 -0.19
CA PRO A 205 11.00 22.33 0.77
C PRO A 205 9.50 22.59 0.89
N HIS A 206 8.74 22.26 -0.14
CA HIS A 206 7.32 22.61 -0.24
C HIS A 206 6.44 21.38 -0.24
N ARG A 207 5.45 21.39 0.65
CA ARG A 207 4.43 20.34 0.73
C ARG A 207 3.06 20.89 0.38
N ARG A 208 2.34 20.18 -0.46
CA ARG A 208 0.89 20.31 -0.63
C ARG A 208 0.19 19.08 -0.04
N ARG A 209 -1.02 19.26 0.41
CA ARG A 209 -1.85 18.21 0.95
C ARG A 209 -3.25 18.29 0.36
N LEU A 210 -3.74 17.18 -0.13
CA LEU A 210 -5.13 17.03 -0.51
C LEU A 210 -5.74 15.77 0.10
N VAL A 211 -7.05 15.77 0.25
CA VAL A 211 -7.81 14.60 0.69
C VAL A 211 -8.83 14.29 -0.39
N VAL A 212 -8.72 13.11 -0.96
CA VAL A 212 -9.68 12.60 -1.94
C VAL A 212 -10.77 11.86 -1.18
N PRO A 213 -12.04 12.28 -1.29
CA PRO A 213 -13.13 11.69 -0.55
C PRO A 213 -13.36 10.21 -0.94
N GLY A 214 -13.49 9.36 0.09
CA GLY A 214 -14.02 8.01 -0.04
C GLY A 214 -15.50 7.98 0.33
N GLY A 215 -15.88 7.03 1.18
CA GLY A 215 -17.24 6.95 1.77
C GLY A 215 -18.20 6.04 0.99
N GLN A 216 -17.81 5.54 -0.17
CA GLN A 216 -18.63 4.58 -0.90
C GLN A 216 -18.80 3.28 -0.08
N PRO A 217 -20.05 2.74 0.00
CA PRO A 217 -20.28 1.44 0.63
C PRO A 217 -19.61 0.34 -0.21
N LEU A 218 -18.87 -0.52 0.47
CA LEU A 218 -18.23 -1.69 -0.12
C LEU A 218 -18.80 -2.94 0.55
N GLU A 219 -19.25 -3.87 -0.25
CA GLU A 219 -19.62 -5.21 0.22
C GLU A 219 -18.38 -6.09 0.26
N ARG A 220 -18.23 -6.85 1.34
CA ARG A 220 -17.11 -7.76 1.56
C ARG A 220 -17.65 -9.14 1.91
N THR A 221 -17.20 -10.15 1.20
CA THR A 221 -17.44 -11.55 1.56
C THR A 221 -16.51 -12.01 2.69
N VAL A 222 -16.81 -13.15 3.30
CA VAL A 222 -15.89 -13.81 4.25
C VAL A 222 -14.50 -13.97 3.63
N ASP A 223 -14.42 -14.38 2.37
CA ASP A 223 -13.14 -14.56 1.68
C ASP A 223 -12.36 -13.26 1.51
N ASP A 224 -13.04 -12.13 1.25
CA ASP A 224 -12.39 -10.83 1.13
C ASP A 224 -11.81 -10.37 2.47
N VAL A 225 -12.53 -10.65 3.56
CA VAL A 225 -12.04 -10.34 4.91
C VAL A 225 -10.86 -11.22 5.28
N VAL A 226 -10.93 -12.54 5.00
CA VAL A 226 -9.81 -13.48 5.21
C VAL A 226 -8.59 -13.02 4.43
N ALA A 227 -8.76 -12.70 3.14
CA ALA A 227 -7.68 -12.15 2.31
C ALA A 227 -7.16 -10.83 2.89
N GLY A 228 -8.02 -9.96 3.40
CA GLY A 228 -7.64 -8.72 4.07
C GLY A 228 -6.71 -8.97 5.26
N VAL A 229 -7.02 -9.94 6.10
CA VAL A 229 -6.19 -10.31 7.25
C VAL A 229 -4.85 -10.87 6.79
N LEU A 230 -4.84 -11.83 5.85
CA LEU A 230 -3.62 -12.47 5.36
C LEU A 230 -2.74 -11.57 4.46
N SER A 231 -3.25 -10.42 4.04
CA SER A 231 -2.49 -9.43 3.28
C SER A 231 -1.65 -8.48 4.16
N MET A 232 -1.81 -8.56 5.48
CA MET A 232 -1.09 -7.68 6.41
C MET A 232 0.25 -8.27 6.82
N SER A 233 1.28 -7.44 6.95
CA SER A 233 2.62 -7.87 7.39
C SER A 233 2.63 -8.57 8.75
N TYR A 234 1.74 -8.16 9.66
CA TYR A 234 1.66 -8.73 11.02
C TYR A 234 0.81 -10.00 11.13
N SER A 235 0.16 -10.41 10.05
CA SER A 235 -0.60 -11.65 9.94
C SER A 235 -0.38 -12.31 8.58
N ALA A 236 0.83 -12.15 8.04
CA ALA A 236 1.25 -12.80 6.80
C ALA A 236 1.24 -14.34 6.96
N PRO A 237 0.87 -15.10 5.91
CA PRO A 237 0.67 -16.55 5.98
C PRO A 237 1.84 -17.32 6.62
N HIS A 238 3.08 -16.97 6.27
CA HIS A 238 4.28 -17.65 6.77
C HIS A 238 4.44 -17.56 8.30
N LEU A 239 3.87 -16.56 8.97
CA LEU A 239 3.95 -16.40 10.43
C LEU A 239 3.17 -17.48 11.18
N PHE A 240 2.16 -18.07 10.56
CA PHE A 240 1.36 -19.12 11.17
C PHE A 240 2.00 -20.51 11.04
N GLY A 241 2.88 -20.72 10.06
CA GLY A 241 3.48 -22.03 9.79
C GLY A 241 2.39 -23.09 9.58
N GLU A 242 2.55 -24.26 10.22
CA GLU A 242 1.59 -25.36 10.14
C GLU A 242 0.19 -25.03 10.70
N ARG A 243 0.08 -23.95 11.50
CA ARG A 243 -1.19 -23.51 12.09
C ARG A 243 -2.04 -22.65 11.16
N LEU A 244 -1.58 -22.32 9.93
CA LEU A 244 -2.29 -21.47 9.01
C LEU A 244 -3.71 -21.97 8.72
N GLY A 245 -3.86 -23.25 8.41
CA GLY A 245 -5.17 -23.85 8.13
C GLY A 245 -6.13 -23.79 9.32
N ALA A 246 -5.62 -24.02 10.55
CA ALA A 246 -6.41 -23.88 11.76
C ALA A 246 -6.83 -22.43 12.02
N PHE A 247 -5.92 -21.47 11.81
CA PHE A 247 -6.21 -20.05 11.91
C PHE A 247 -7.30 -19.61 10.92
N GLU A 248 -7.18 -20.02 9.65
CA GLU A 248 -8.20 -19.67 8.64
C GLU A 248 -9.57 -20.27 8.99
N ALA A 249 -9.63 -21.53 9.46
CA ALA A 249 -10.87 -22.16 9.87
C ALA A 249 -11.53 -21.41 11.04
N ASP A 250 -10.74 -21.00 12.04
CA ASP A 250 -11.23 -20.23 13.19
C ASP A 250 -11.70 -18.83 12.77
N LEU A 251 -10.95 -18.17 11.86
CA LEU A 251 -11.31 -16.87 11.33
C LEU A 251 -12.63 -16.92 10.56
N ARG A 252 -12.80 -17.91 9.69
CA ARG A 252 -14.04 -18.11 8.93
C ARG A 252 -15.23 -18.39 9.87
N ARG A 253 -15.05 -19.21 10.90
CA ARG A 253 -16.08 -19.48 11.91
C ARG A 253 -16.47 -18.21 12.66
N LEU A 254 -15.50 -17.41 13.10
CA LEU A 254 -15.72 -16.12 13.74
C LEU A 254 -16.55 -15.18 12.85
N LEU A 255 -16.18 -15.09 11.57
CA LEU A 255 -16.86 -14.24 10.60
C LEU A 255 -18.28 -14.71 10.33
N HIS A 256 -18.52 -16.00 10.14
CA HIS A 256 -19.88 -16.54 9.97
C HIS A 256 -20.75 -16.39 11.23
N THR A 257 -20.15 -16.41 12.42
CA THR A 257 -20.87 -16.10 13.67
C THR A 257 -21.31 -14.63 13.70
N ALA A 258 -20.46 -13.71 13.22
CA ALA A 258 -20.78 -12.28 13.16
C ALA A 258 -21.76 -11.92 12.03
N SER A 259 -21.73 -12.66 10.93
CA SER A 259 -22.63 -12.52 9.79
C SER A 259 -22.98 -13.88 9.21
N PRO A 260 -24.13 -14.47 9.56
CA PRO A 260 -24.54 -15.77 9.00
C PRO A 260 -24.66 -15.79 7.47
N ALA A 261 -24.98 -14.63 6.87
CA ALA A 261 -25.01 -14.47 5.42
C ALA A 261 -23.60 -14.45 4.77
N GLY A 262 -22.53 -14.34 5.58
CA GLY A 262 -21.16 -14.25 5.09
C GLY A 262 -20.82 -12.93 4.41
N LEU A 263 -21.63 -11.90 4.58
CA LEU A 263 -21.46 -10.58 3.98
C LEU A 263 -21.24 -9.51 5.06
N PHE A 264 -20.34 -8.60 4.75
CA PHE A 264 -19.99 -7.44 5.58
C PHE A 264 -20.06 -6.16 4.77
N SER A 265 -20.24 -5.05 5.43
CA SER A 265 -20.14 -3.73 4.81
C SER A 265 -18.99 -2.94 5.42
N GLU A 266 -18.23 -2.27 4.57
CA GLU A 266 -17.22 -1.28 4.96
C GLU A 266 -17.44 0.00 4.14
N ARG A 267 -17.05 1.15 4.69
CA ARG A 267 -16.95 2.38 3.89
C ARG A 267 -15.55 2.49 3.34
N GLN A 268 -15.45 2.79 2.05
CA GLN A 268 -14.17 3.10 1.43
C GLN A 268 -13.50 4.26 2.18
N PRO A 269 -12.22 4.12 2.60
CA PRO A 269 -11.52 5.21 3.25
C PRO A 269 -11.30 6.37 2.29
N SER A 270 -11.28 7.60 2.81
CA SER A 270 -10.71 8.72 2.09
C SER A 270 -9.21 8.53 1.92
N THR A 271 -8.65 9.02 0.83
CA THR A 271 -7.22 8.92 0.53
C THR A 271 -6.54 10.26 0.79
N GLU A 272 -5.55 10.26 1.66
CA GLU A 272 -4.66 11.39 1.86
C GLU A 272 -3.52 11.36 0.85
N VAL A 273 -3.27 12.48 0.20
CA VAL A 273 -2.16 12.67 -0.74
C VAL A 273 -1.33 13.84 -0.25
N ARG A 274 -0.05 13.60 -0.04
CA ARG A 274 0.95 14.60 0.31
C ARG A 274 1.95 14.68 -0.84
N ILE A 275 2.19 15.87 -1.34
CA ILE A 275 3.00 16.14 -2.53
C ILE A 275 4.13 17.07 -2.16
N TRP A 276 5.35 16.70 -2.52
CA TRP A 276 6.54 17.55 -2.42
C TRP A 276 7.12 17.74 -3.83
N LEU A 277 7.36 18.97 -4.19
CA LEU A 277 7.93 19.32 -5.49
C LEU A 277 9.45 19.44 -5.42
N ASN A 278 10.11 18.97 -6.51
CA ASN A 278 11.58 19.07 -6.68
C ASN A 278 11.98 20.45 -7.18
#